data_7ecd7bb404c7bd64100bfc94a73add1a
#
_entry.id   7ecd7bb404c7bd64100bfc94a73add1a
#
_cell.length_a   1.000
_cell.length_b   1.000
_cell.length_c   1.000
_cell.angle_alpha   90.00
_cell.angle_beta   90.00
_cell.angle_gamma   90.00
#
_symmetry.space_group_name_H-M   'P 1'
#
loop_
_entity.id
_entity.type
_entity.pdbx_description
1 polymer ?
#
loop_
_entity_poly.entity_id
_entity_poly.type
_entity_poly.pdbx_seq_one_letter_code
_entity_poly.pdbx_strand_id
1 'polypeptide(L)' 'MNHATFDFAYRAGDVLTLKSGGRPMTATWVGPVLFAPGTWLICQWFDDDGELQQEMFPGATLERVHDALVA' A
#
# COMPACT_ATOMS: atom_id res chain seq x y z
N MET A 1 -13.56 -23.52 -4.36
CA MET A 1 -13.33 -22.98 -4.14
C MET A 1 -12.79 -22.29 -3.84
N ASN A 2 -12.41 -22.11 -3.77
CA ASN A 2 -11.98 -21.43 -3.40
C ASN A 2 -11.50 -20.74 -3.15
N HIS A 3 -11.22 -20.49 -2.95
CA HIS A 3 -10.81 -19.85 -2.70
C HIS A 3 -10.31 -18.92 -2.48
N ALA A 4 -9.98 -19.15 -3.03
CA ALA A 4 -8.99 -18.35 -2.51
C ALA A 4 -9.39 -17.08 -1.87
N THR A 5 -9.55 -17.23 -0.78
CA THR A 5 -10.10 -16.30 0.05
C THR A 5 -9.26 -15.08 0.33
N PHE A 6 -8.00 -15.05 -0.10
CA PHE A 6 -7.12 -13.94 0.24
C PHE A 6 -6.63 -13.22 -1.00
N ASP A 7 -7.60 -12.84 -1.83
CA ASP A 7 -7.30 -12.09 -3.03
C ASP A 7 -7.27 -10.61 -2.67
N PHE A 8 -6.13 -10.13 -2.19
CA PHE A 8 -5.96 -8.74 -1.82
C PHE A 8 -5.86 -7.88 -3.08
N ALA A 9 -6.37 -6.65 -2.97
CA ALA A 9 -6.30 -5.70 -4.09
C ALA A 9 -4.87 -5.26 -4.38
N TYR A 10 -3.99 -5.35 -3.38
CA TYR A 10 -2.60 -4.89 -3.49
C TYR A 10 -1.65 -6.04 -3.24
N ARG A 11 -0.41 -5.88 -3.72
CA ARG A 11 0.65 -6.85 -3.54
C ARG A 11 1.95 -6.16 -3.14
N ALA A 12 2.81 -6.90 -2.44
CA ALA A 12 4.15 -6.40 -2.18
C ALA A 12 4.82 -6.07 -3.50
N GLY A 13 5.49 -4.94 -3.55
CA GLY A 13 6.11 -4.42 -4.78
C GLY A 13 5.28 -3.39 -5.50
N ASP A 14 4.00 -3.28 -5.19
CA ASP A 14 3.17 -2.24 -5.79
C ASP A 14 3.66 -0.85 -5.37
N VAL A 15 3.61 0.09 -6.31
CA VAL A 15 3.92 1.48 -6.03
C VAL A 15 2.61 2.23 -5.84
N LEU A 16 2.47 2.85 -4.69
CA LEU A 16 1.21 3.42 -4.24
C LEU A 16 1.41 4.83 -3.74
N THR A 17 0.31 5.56 -3.69
CA THR A 17 0.28 6.86 -3.04
C THR A 17 -0.98 6.95 -2.21
N LEU A 18 -1.00 7.85 -1.23
CA LEU A 18 -2.21 8.14 -0.51
C LEU A 18 -3.21 8.79 -1.46
N LYS A 19 -4.48 8.45 -1.31
CA LYS A 19 -5.54 9.08 -2.11
C LYS A 19 -5.57 10.58 -1.89
N SER A 20 -5.16 11.03 -0.71
CA SER A 20 -5.08 12.45 -0.40
C SER A 20 -3.91 13.15 -1.06
N GLY A 21 -3.03 12.39 -1.73
CA GLY A 21 -1.86 12.95 -2.37
C GLY A 21 -0.58 12.64 -1.59
N GLY A 22 0.54 12.99 -2.17
CA GLY A 22 1.83 12.77 -1.54
C GLY A 22 2.75 12.00 -2.47
N ARG A 23 3.92 11.63 -1.93
CA ARG A 23 4.92 10.95 -2.72
C ARG A 23 4.59 9.47 -2.90
N PRO A 24 5.09 8.86 -3.97
CA PRO A 24 4.92 7.42 -4.16
C PRO A 24 5.67 6.63 -3.09
N MET A 25 5.08 5.49 -2.74
CA MET A 25 5.65 4.56 -1.76
C MET A 25 5.59 3.17 -2.35
N THR A 26 6.45 2.28 -1.85
CA THR A 26 6.45 0.89 -2.29
C THR A 26 5.92 0.00 -1.16
N ALA A 27 4.92 -0.81 -1.48
CA ALA A 27 4.39 -1.76 -0.52
C ALA A 27 5.40 -2.89 -0.32
N THR A 28 5.69 -3.21 0.92
CA THR A 28 6.59 -4.31 1.27
C THR A 28 5.85 -5.47 1.92
N TRP A 29 4.63 -5.23 2.38
CA TRP A 29 3.79 -6.27 2.99
C TRP A 29 2.33 -5.87 2.83
N VAL A 30 1.49 -6.86 2.59
CA VAL A 30 0.05 -6.67 2.43
C VAL A 30 -0.65 -7.80 3.18
N GLY A 31 -1.63 -7.46 4.00
CA GLY A 31 -2.37 -8.50 4.70
C GLY A 31 -3.27 -7.95 5.79
N PRO A 32 -3.83 -8.85 6.58
CA PRO A 32 -4.67 -8.46 7.71
C PRO A 32 -3.85 -8.13 8.93
N VAL A 33 -4.44 -7.39 9.85
CA VAL A 33 -3.84 -7.10 11.15
C VAL A 33 -4.83 -7.49 12.24
N LEU A 34 -4.32 -7.70 13.45
CA LEU A 34 -5.17 -8.15 14.55
C LEU A 34 -5.99 -7.03 15.16
N PHE A 35 -5.55 -5.79 15.03
CA PHE A 35 -6.15 -4.68 15.75
C PHE A 35 -7.20 -3.90 14.96
N ALA A 36 -7.41 -4.24 13.69
CA ALA A 36 -8.37 -3.50 12.87
C ALA A 36 -8.85 -4.36 11.71
N PRO A 37 -10.06 -4.12 11.21
CA PRO A 37 -10.55 -4.86 10.05
C PRO A 37 -9.90 -4.37 8.77
N GLY A 38 -10.06 -5.15 7.71
CA GLY A 38 -9.63 -4.77 6.38
C GLY A 38 -8.21 -5.17 6.09
N THR A 39 -7.77 -4.76 4.93
CA THR A 39 -6.43 -5.03 4.43
C THR A 39 -5.52 -3.86 4.76
N TRP A 40 -4.34 -4.16 5.26
CA TRP A 40 -3.34 -3.17 5.65
C TRP A 40 -2.05 -3.42 4.89
N LEU A 41 -1.27 -2.37 4.71
CA LEU A 41 -0.02 -2.45 3.99
C LEU A 41 1.08 -1.78 4.78
N ILE A 42 2.29 -2.34 4.68
CA ILE A 42 3.49 -1.64 5.11
C ILE A 42 4.10 -1.03 3.86
N CYS A 43 4.33 0.27 3.87
CA CYS A 43 4.88 0.98 2.73
C CYS A 43 6.17 1.69 3.12
N GLN A 44 7.10 1.74 2.18
CA GLN A 44 8.40 2.38 2.35
C GLN A 44 8.58 3.48 1.32
N TRP A 45 9.29 4.52 1.71
CA TRP A 45 9.67 5.59 0.79
C TRP A 45 10.93 6.26 1.32
N PHE A 46 11.58 7.01 0.44
CA PHE A 46 12.73 7.82 0.84
C PHE A 46 12.27 9.27 1.03
N ASP A 47 12.64 9.86 2.16
CA ASP A 47 12.26 11.24 2.43
C ASP A 47 13.20 12.20 1.70
N ASP A 48 13.02 13.50 1.94
CA ASP A 48 13.79 14.52 1.25
C ASP A 48 15.29 14.46 1.59
N ASP A 49 15.62 13.89 2.72
CA ASP A 49 17.00 13.71 3.15
C ASP A 49 17.61 12.42 2.62
N GLY A 50 16.83 11.63 1.88
CA GLY A 50 17.30 10.36 1.37
C GLY A 50 17.24 9.22 2.36
N GLU A 51 16.55 9.40 3.49
CA GLU A 51 16.42 8.37 4.50
C GLU A 51 15.18 7.52 4.25
N LEU A 52 15.32 6.24 4.48
CA LEU A 52 14.21 5.30 4.28
C LEU A 52 13.22 5.44 5.43
N GLN A 53 11.97 5.66 5.07
CA GLN A 53 10.87 5.72 6.02
C GLN A 53 9.94 4.54 5.77
N GLN A 54 9.19 4.17 6.79
CA GLN A 54 8.27 3.05 6.69
C GLN A 54 7.08 3.31 7.61
N GLU A 55 5.89 2.96 7.13
CA GLU A 55 4.70 3.11 7.94
C GLU A 55 3.62 2.18 7.44
N MET A 56 2.65 1.88 8.31
CA MET A 56 1.54 1.00 7.99
C MET A 56 0.30 1.84 7.67
N PHE A 57 -0.39 1.46 6.60
CA PHE A 57 -1.57 2.18 6.13
C PHE A 57 -2.71 1.21 5.85
N PRO A 58 -3.96 1.60 6.14
CA PRO A 58 -5.09 0.82 5.66
C PRO A 58 -5.20 0.97 4.14
N GLY A 59 -5.48 -0.14 3.47
CA GLY A 59 -5.54 -0.15 2.02
C GLY A 59 -6.54 0.82 1.43
N ALA A 60 -7.62 1.10 2.17
CA ALA A 60 -8.64 2.02 1.69
C ALA A 60 -8.12 3.44 1.47
N THR A 61 -6.99 3.80 2.08
CA THR A 61 -6.41 5.14 1.94
C THR A 61 -5.42 5.27 0.80
N LEU A 62 -5.17 4.17 0.09
CA LEU A 62 -4.12 4.09 -0.92
C LEU A 62 -4.69 3.87 -2.30
N GLU A 63 -3.92 4.26 -3.32
CA GLU A 63 -4.22 3.94 -4.70
C GLU A 63 -2.93 3.71 -5.45
N ARG A 64 -3.01 2.94 -6.54
CA ARG A 64 -1.82 2.68 -7.35
C ARG A 64 -1.44 3.91 -8.15
N VAL A 65 -0.16 4.23 -8.10
CA VAL A 65 0.38 5.31 -8.93
C VAL A 65 0.18 5.00 -10.40
N HIS A 66 0.37 3.74 -10.77
CA HIS A 66 0.20 3.31 -12.15
C HIS A 66 -1.21 3.62 -12.66
N ASP A 67 -2.24 3.32 -11.87
CA ASP A 67 -3.62 3.58 -12.25
C ASP A 67 -3.85 5.07 -12.44
N ALA A 68 -3.26 5.88 -11.56
CA ALA A 68 -3.41 7.32 -11.65
C ALA A 68 -2.75 7.87 -12.92
N LEU A 69 -1.64 7.26 -13.35
CA LEU A 69 -0.90 7.74 -14.51
C LEU A 69 -1.56 7.37 -15.83
N VAL A 70 -2.30 6.27 -15.89
CA VAL A 70 -2.92 5.85 -17.13
C VAL A 70 -4.33 6.36 -17.30
N ALA A 71 -4.85 7.03 -16.30
CA ALA A 71 -6.23 7.54 -16.35
C ALA A 71 -6.40 8.61 -17.42
#